data_82ec244c74e140e4a887e7c4d546c2e6
#
_entry.id   82ec244c74e140e4a887e7c4d546c2e6
#
_cell.length_a   1.000
_cell.length_b   1.000
_cell.length_c   1.000
_cell.angle_alpha   90.00
_cell.angle_beta   90.00
_cell.angle_gamma   90.00
#
_symmetry.space_group_name_H-M   'P 1'
#
loop_
_entity.id
_entity.type
_entity.pdbx_description
1 polymer ?
#
loop_
_entity_poly.entity_id
_entity_poly.type
_entity_poly.pdbx_seq_one_letter_code
_entity_poly.pdbx_strand_id
1 'polypeptide(L)'
;MENKFAIQFFTISLALATLYTLSFNWASKNFEIKAAEHGAYVADSLEADSALNGLTWEEATIKATREYLRDSVNSKAHVFGATYKQVKERELNLGLDLKGGMSVTLEVSLPDLVIALSDYSNNSDFRAAISSAKADQKSSSDGFITLFANAWSDQVSGQENPTPLWRIFHNMEQKDLFPAKSTDEEIIEILASEAETAINNTENIIRKRIDQLGVAQPNVQKLQNGRILVELPGIKDRERARKQLKSTANLEFWPTYFNDEILSRIYEANAAVGAVYYPELFGDDAPADSTLTPEEGRKKNPLLAKFQPELGRRGAIVGYAQATDTSEVNSILNHPAAKEHFKADLKLMWAAKPIAANSQIHALYGIKDESEKGKAPLSGNSIVDSRESYDEIGDVVVSMTMDGEGA
;
A
#
# COMPACT_ATOMS: atom_id res chain seq x y z
N MET A 1 17.32 -61.94 -27.89
CA MET A 1 18.30 -61.55 -26.83
C MET A 1 18.88 -60.14 -27.02
N GLU A 2 18.61 -59.46 -28.13
CA GLU A 2 19.18 -58.17 -28.49
C GLU A 2 18.61 -56.95 -27.72
N ASN A 3 17.39 -57.03 -27.17
CA ASN A 3 16.78 -55.91 -26.48
C ASN A 3 17.21 -55.67 -25.04
N LYS A 4 17.88 -56.64 -24.38
CA LYS A 4 18.30 -56.51 -22.98
C LYS A 4 19.43 -55.46 -22.80
N PHE A 5 20.40 -55.48 -23.71
CA PHE A 5 21.49 -54.50 -23.66
C PHE A 5 21.01 -53.07 -23.93
N ALA A 6 20.14 -52.90 -24.91
CA ALA A 6 19.57 -51.59 -25.22
C ALA A 6 18.74 -51.04 -24.04
N ILE A 7 17.92 -51.88 -23.39
CA ILE A 7 17.16 -51.50 -22.21
C ILE A 7 18.07 -51.13 -21.04
N GLN A 8 19.06 -51.93 -20.77
CA GLN A 8 20.06 -51.63 -19.70
C GLN A 8 20.83 -50.35 -19.97
N PHE A 9 21.30 -50.14 -21.21
CA PHE A 9 21.97 -48.91 -21.59
C PHE A 9 21.08 -47.70 -21.43
N PHE A 10 19.84 -47.76 -21.90
CA PHE A 10 18.86 -46.66 -21.77
C PHE A 10 18.53 -46.37 -20.31
N THR A 11 18.35 -47.42 -19.49
CA THR A 11 18.02 -47.26 -18.05
C THR A 11 19.22 -46.62 -17.31
N ILE A 12 20.45 -47.06 -17.59
CA ILE A 12 21.65 -46.48 -16.98
C ILE A 12 21.82 -45.00 -17.42
N SER A 13 21.66 -44.74 -18.72
CA SER A 13 21.74 -43.37 -19.24
C SER A 13 20.69 -42.44 -18.62
N LEU A 14 19.47 -42.92 -18.47
CA LEU A 14 18.39 -42.16 -17.81
C LEU A 14 18.68 -41.92 -16.32
N ALA A 15 19.19 -42.96 -15.62
CA ALA A 15 19.59 -42.82 -14.22
C ALA A 15 20.74 -41.79 -14.03
N LEU A 16 21.74 -41.82 -14.91
CA LEU A 16 22.84 -40.83 -14.89
C LEU A 16 22.33 -39.41 -15.20
N ALA A 17 21.43 -39.26 -16.16
CA ALA A 17 20.83 -37.97 -16.48
C ALA A 17 19.99 -37.42 -15.31
N THR A 18 19.22 -38.28 -14.64
CA THR A 18 18.45 -37.85 -13.45
C THR A 18 19.34 -37.49 -12.27
N LEU A 19 20.42 -38.26 -12.01
CA LEU A 19 21.41 -37.92 -10.98
C LEU A 19 22.11 -36.59 -11.28
N TYR A 20 22.43 -36.35 -12.55
CA TYR A 20 23.03 -35.09 -12.98
C TYR A 20 22.10 -33.92 -12.75
N THR A 21 20.80 -34.00 -13.09
CA THR A 21 19.82 -32.92 -12.84
C THR A 21 19.59 -32.72 -11.35
N LEU A 22 19.50 -33.78 -10.56
CA LEU A 22 19.35 -33.68 -9.10
C LEU A 22 20.57 -33.05 -8.40
N SER A 23 21.77 -33.20 -9.01
CA SER A 23 23.00 -32.61 -8.44
C SER A 23 22.94 -31.08 -8.37
N PHE A 24 22.21 -30.43 -9.27
CA PHE A 24 22.01 -28.98 -9.21
C PHE A 24 21.16 -28.55 -8.00
N ASN A 25 20.11 -29.30 -7.66
CA ASN A 25 19.30 -29.05 -6.48
C ASN A 25 20.13 -29.20 -5.19
N TRP A 26 20.94 -30.21 -5.11
CA TRP A 26 21.84 -30.40 -3.97
C TRP A 26 22.88 -29.28 -3.86
N ALA A 27 23.47 -28.84 -4.98
CA ALA A 27 24.45 -27.78 -5.01
C ALA A 27 23.82 -26.41 -4.62
N SER A 28 22.61 -26.10 -5.13
CA SER A 28 21.85 -24.89 -4.75
C SER A 28 21.59 -24.88 -3.26
N LYS A 29 21.01 -25.97 -2.72
CA LYS A 29 20.68 -26.08 -1.29
C LYS A 29 21.91 -25.94 -0.39
N ASN A 30 23.02 -26.58 -0.76
CA ASN A 30 24.26 -26.49 0.02
C ASN A 30 24.83 -25.06 0.01
N PHE A 31 24.72 -24.35 -1.10
CA PHE A 31 25.14 -22.95 -1.20
C PHE A 31 24.27 -22.02 -0.38
N GLU A 32 22.95 -22.23 -0.38
CA GLU A 32 22.00 -21.47 0.43
C GLU A 32 22.18 -21.71 1.94
N ILE A 33 22.54 -22.93 2.35
CA ILE A 33 22.87 -23.24 3.75
C ILE A 33 24.11 -22.45 4.19
N LYS A 34 25.16 -22.43 3.38
CA LYS A 34 26.35 -21.62 3.68
C LYS A 34 26.07 -20.13 3.75
N ALA A 35 25.20 -19.64 2.88
CA ALA A 35 24.77 -18.26 2.92
C ALA A 35 23.99 -17.94 4.21
N ALA A 36 23.12 -18.84 4.66
CA ALA A 36 22.38 -18.68 5.91
C ALA A 36 23.29 -18.74 7.14
N GLU A 37 24.28 -19.64 7.15
CA GLU A 37 25.31 -19.72 8.21
C GLU A 37 26.12 -18.42 8.27
N HIS A 38 26.53 -17.88 7.10
CA HIS A 38 27.21 -16.60 7.04
C HIS A 38 26.30 -15.45 7.54
N GLY A 39 25.02 -15.44 7.17
CA GLY A 39 24.05 -14.46 7.63
C GLY A 39 23.88 -14.48 9.15
N ALA A 40 23.79 -15.67 9.75
CA ALA A 40 23.72 -15.84 11.19
C ALA A 40 25.00 -15.33 11.89
N TYR A 41 26.16 -15.68 11.36
CA TYR A 41 27.44 -15.20 11.87
C TYR A 41 27.56 -13.67 11.88
N VAL A 42 27.11 -13.01 10.79
CA VAL A 42 27.09 -11.54 10.71
C VAL A 42 26.11 -10.95 11.72
N ALA A 43 24.92 -11.53 11.88
CA ALA A 43 23.93 -11.07 12.85
C ALA A 43 24.43 -11.21 14.29
N ASP A 44 25.08 -12.35 14.63
CA ASP A 44 25.71 -12.57 15.95
C ASP A 44 26.80 -11.52 16.23
N SER A 45 27.61 -11.19 15.21
CA SER A 45 28.66 -10.17 15.33
C SER A 45 28.06 -8.78 15.56
N LEU A 46 27.01 -8.41 14.83
CA LEU A 46 26.31 -7.12 15.00
C LEU A 46 25.62 -7.02 16.36
N GLU A 47 25.06 -8.12 16.86
CA GLU A 47 24.44 -8.17 18.18
C GLU A 47 25.48 -7.97 19.29
N ALA A 48 26.63 -8.65 19.18
CA ALA A 48 27.75 -8.53 20.12
C ALA A 48 28.31 -7.11 20.19
N ASP A 49 28.39 -6.41 19.05
CA ASP A 49 28.86 -5.04 18.93
C ASP A 49 27.78 -3.98 19.24
N SER A 50 26.56 -4.39 19.61
CA SER A 50 25.36 -3.51 19.78
C SER A 50 25.06 -2.66 18.52
N ALA A 51 25.43 -3.16 17.36
CA ALA A 51 25.36 -2.45 16.07
C ALA A 51 24.17 -2.87 15.20
N LEU A 52 23.12 -3.46 15.79
CA LEU A 52 21.90 -3.90 15.06
C LEU A 52 21.06 -2.75 14.50
N ASN A 53 21.35 -1.49 14.90
CA ASN A 53 20.69 -0.28 14.36
C ASN A 53 19.16 -0.38 14.28
N GLY A 54 18.53 -0.96 15.30
CA GLY A 54 17.08 -1.14 15.36
C GLY A 54 16.52 -2.36 14.61
N LEU A 55 17.36 -3.18 13.99
CA LEU A 55 16.97 -4.46 13.40
C LEU A 55 16.90 -5.55 14.48
N THR A 56 15.99 -6.49 14.31
CA THR A 56 16.02 -7.74 15.08
C THR A 56 17.14 -8.64 14.56
N TRP A 57 17.62 -9.58 15.40
CA TRP A 57 18.61 -10.59 14.97
C TRP A 57 18.16 -11.34 13.70
N GLU A 58 16.88 -11.67 13.61
CA GLU A 58 16.31 -12.37 12.47
C GLU A 58 16.36 -11.52 11.18
N GLU A 59 16.03 -10.23 11.27
CA GLU A 59 16.10 -9.29 10.15
C GLU A 59 17.56 -9.07 9.69
N ALA A 60 18.48 -8.94 10.62
CA ALA A 60 19.92 -8.85 10.33
C ALA A 60 20.43 -10.10 9.62
N THR A 61 20.05 -11.30 10.09
CA THR A 61 20.39 -12.58 9.47
C THR A 61 19.85 -12.66 8.03
N ILE A 62 18.59 -12.31 7.82
CA ILE A 62 17.97 -12.33 6.49
C ILE A 62 18.67 -11.35 5.55
N LYS A 63 18.99 -10.15 6.03
CA LYS A 63 19.69 -9.12 5.24
C LYS A 63 21.08 -9.62 4.83
N ALA A 64 21.88 -10.05 5.76
CA ALA A 64 23.24 -10.52 5.51
C ALA A 64 23.27 -11.77 4.60
N THR A 65 22.33 -12.71 4.78
CA THR A 65 22.18 -13.87 3.89
C THR A 65 21.88 -13.43 2.44
N ARG A 66 21.01 -12.45 2.26
CA ARG A 66 20.65 -11.93 0.93
C ARG A 66 21.82 -11.21 0.28
N GLU A 67 22.56 -10.41 1.02
CA GLU A 67 23.76 -9.73 0.54
C GLU A 67 24.84 -10.74 0.10
N TYR A 68 25.08 -11.76 0.92
CA TYR A 68 26.01 -12.84 0.57
C TYR A 68 25.62 -13.54 -0.74
N LEU A 69 24.35 -13.90 -0.92
CA LEU A 69 23.85 -14.55 -2.13
C LEU A 69 23.99 -13.65 -3.36
N ARG A 70 23.72 -12.36 -3.21
CA ARG A 70 23.85 -11.36 -4.28
C ARG A 70 25.31 -11.19 -4.70
N ASP A 71 26.20 -11.03 -3.75
CA ASP A 71 27.62 -10.78 -4.01
C ASP A 71 28.34 -12.03 -4.51
N SER A 72 27.84 -13.20 -4.11
CA SER A 72 28.38 -14.51 -4.50
C SER A 72 27.68 -15.15 -5.70
N VAL A 73 26.84 -14.41 -6.43
CA VAL A 73 26.04 -14.94 -7.55
C VAL A 73 26.87 -15.60 -8.65
N ASN A 74 28.10 -15.11 -8.89
CA ASN A 74 29.04 -15.63 -9.87
C ASN A 74 30.07 -16.60 -9.26
N SER A 75 29.96 -16.94 -7.98
CA SER A 75 30.86 -17.89 -7.31
C SER A 75 30.56 -19.33 -7.75
N LYS A 76 31.58 -20.18 -7.82
CA LYS A 76 31.40 -21.59 -8.16
C LYS A 76 30.61 -22.30 -7.07
N ALA A 77 29.47 -22.87 -7.43
CA ALA A 77 28.55 -23.56 -6.53
C ALA A 77 28.44 -25.07 -6.84
N HIS A 78 28.88 -25.52 -8.00
CA HIS A 78 28.76 -26.91 -8.44
C HIS A 78 30.12 -27.55 -8.72
N VAL A 79 30.19 -28.87 -8.52
CA VAL A 79 31.45 -29.68 -8.72
C VAL A 79 32.01 -29.52 -10.12
N PHE A 80 31.15 -29.37 -11.13
CA PHE A 80 31.55 -29.16 -12.52
C PHE A 80 31.82 -27.69 -12.88
N GLY A 81 32.02 -26.83 -11.87
CA GLY A 81 32.40 -25.42 -12.06
C GLY A 81 31.28 -24.47 -12.43
N ALA A 82 30.00 -24.90 -12.41
CA ALA A 82 28.88 -24.01 -12.62
C ALA A 82 28.75 -23.00 -11.47
N THR A 83 28.45 -21.74 -11.82
CA THR A 83 28.22 -20.67 -10.85
C THR A 83 26.87 -20.84 -10.15
N TYR A 84 26.69 -20.17 -9.01
CA TYR A 84 25.40 -20.20 -8.29
C TYR A 84 24.24 -19.77 -9.20
N LYS A 85 24.44 -18.74 -10.03
CA LYS A 85 23.46 -18.32 -11.03
C LYS A 85 23.06 -19.46 -11.97
N GLN A 86 24.05 -20.14 -12.57
CA GLN A 86 23.82 -21.25 -13.50
C GLN A 86 23.18 -22.46 -12.82
N VAL A 87 23.55 -22.70 -11.55
CA VAL A 87 22.96 -23.77 -10.73
C VAL A 87 21.49 -23.45 -10.49
N LYS A 88 21.18 -22.22 -10.14
CA LYS A 88 19.80 -21.78 -9.86
C LYS A 88 18.89 -21.81 -11.09
N GLU A 89 19.42 -21.49 -12.27
CA GLU A 89 18.72 -21.59 -13.55
C GLU A 89 18.41 -23.05 -13.96
N ARG A 90 19.22 -24.02 -13.51
CA ARG A 90 19.06 -25.46 -13.81
C ARG A 90 18.46 -26.27 -12.67
N GLU A 91 18.18 -25.65 -11.54
CA GLU A 91 17.51 -26.29 -10.40
C GLU A 91 16.12 -26.76 -10.82
N LEU A 92 15.72 -27.95 -10.41
CA LEU A 92 14.36 -28.44 -10.60
C LEU A 92 13.39 -27.59 -9.77
N ASN A 93 12.40 -27.05 -10.45
CA ASN A 93 11.34 -26.27 -9.83
C ASN A 93 10.45 -27.21 -9.02
N LEU A 94 10.66 -27.24 -7.71
CA LEU A 94 9.79 -27.97 -6.80
C LEU A 94 8.59 -27.07 -6.47
N GLY A 95 7.40 -27.51 -6.89
CA GLY A 95 6.15 -26.79 -6.60
C GLY A 95 5.79 -26.77 -5.11
N LEU A 96 4.64 -26.17 -4.81
CA LEU A 96 4.09 -26.04 -3.45
C LEU A 96 4.01 -27.36 -2.69
N ASP A 97 3.71 -28.45 -3.39
CA ASP A 97 3.54 -29.80 -2.80
C ASP A 97 4.86 -30.35 -2.21
N LEU A 98 6.00 -29.95 -2.75
CA LEU A 98 7.31 -30.46 -2.36
C LEU A 98 8.12 -29.50 -1.48
N LYS A 99 8.02 -28.19 -1.70
CA LYS A 99 8.68 -27.16 -0.90
C LYS A 99 7.78 -26.58 0.21
N GLY A 100 6.49 -26.87 0.17
CA GLY A 100 5.52 -26.13 0.94
C GLY A 100 5.42 -24.68 0.45
N GLY A 101 4.73 -23.82 1.18
CA GLY A 101 4.59 -22.42 0.79
C GLY A 101 3.17 -21.91 0.95
N MET A 102 2.77 -20.97 0.10
CA MET A 102 1.45 -20.33 0.13
C MET A 102 0.91 -20.19 -1.29
N SER A 103 -0.38 -20.52 -1.47
CA SER A 103 -1.17 -20.17 -2.65
C SER A 103 -2.26 -19.20 -2.25
N VAL A 104 -2.40 -18.11 -2.98
CA VAL A 104 -3.41 -17.07 -2.73
C VAL A 104 -4.05 -16.67 -4.05
N THR A 105 -5.35 -16.57 -4.06
CA THR A 105 -6.08 -15.93 -5.16
C THR A 105 -6.44 -14.51 -4.74
N LEU A 106 -5.98 -13.53 -5.49
CA LEU A 106 -6.34 -12.12 -5.36
C LEU A 106 -7.39 -11.78 -6.40
N GLU A 107 -8.28 -10.85 -6.08
CA GLU A 107 -9.32 -10.38 -6.99
C GLU A 107 -9.23 -8.87 -7.12
N VAL A 108 -9.24 -8.38 -8.34
CA VAL A 108 -9.34 -6.94 -8.64
C VAL A 108 -10.82 -6.55 -8.50
N SER A 109 -11.10 -5.55 -7.68
CA SER A 109 -12.48 -5.05 -7.51
C SER A 109 -12.91 -4.25 -8.72
N LEU A 110 -13.39 -4.94 -9.75
CA LEU A 110 -13.92 -4.31 -10.96
C LEU A 110 -15.15 -3.41 -10.68
N PRO A 111 -16.06 -3.77 -9.75
CA PRO A 111 -17.12 -2.85 -9.35
C PRO A 111 -16.61 -1.50 -8.84
N ASP A 112 -15.58 -1.51 -8.00
CA ASP A 112 -15.02 -0.27 -7.45
C ASP A 112 -14.26 0.53 -8.51
N LEU A 113 -13.63 -0.15 -9.48
CA LEU A 113 -13.03 0.48 -10.66
C LEU A 113 -14.10 1.23 -11.48
N VAL A 114 -15.22 0.59 -11.81
CA VAL A 114 -16.31 1.21 -12.58
C VAL A 114 -16.92 2.39 -11.84
N ILE A 115 -17.07 2.29 -10.52
CA ILE A 115 -17.51 3.39 -9.67
C ILE A 115 -16.50 4.54 -9.69
N ALA A 116 -15.21 4.26 -9.59
CA ALA A 116 -14.16 5.29 -9.64
C ALA A 116 -14.09 5.98 -11.00
N LEU A 117 -14.19 5.22 -12.10
CA LEU A 117 -14.25 5.78 -13.45
C LEU A 117 -15.49 6.66 -13.70
N SER A 118 -16.60 6.43 -12.98
CA SER A 118 -17.77 7.31 -13.01
C SER A 118 -17.64 8.56 -12.13
N ASP A 119 -16.45 8.81 -11.57
CA ASP A 119 -16.20 9.85 -10.58
C ASP A 119 -17.17 9.76 -9.37
N TYR A 120 -17.40 8.53 -8.92
CA TYR A 120 -18.30 8.21 -7.80
C TYR A 120 -19.74 8.68 -8.02
N SER A 121 -20.24 8.63 -9.24
CA SER A 121 -21.58 9.04 -9.61
C SER A 121 -22.66 8.50 -8.63
N ASN A 122 -23.59 9.36 -8.26
CA ASN A 122 -24.74 9.03 -7.41
C ASN A 122 -26.03 8.74 -8.20
N ASN A 123 -25.91 8.52 -9.53
CA ASN A 123 -27.07 8.16 -10.34
C ASN A 123 -27.70 6.85 -9.81
N SER A 124 -29.01 6.86 -9.57
CA SER A 124 -29.75 5.75 -8.94
C SER A 124 -29.73 4.48 -9.80
N ASP A 125 -29.90 4.63 -11.12
CA ASP A 125 -29.98 3.49 -12.04
C ASP A 125 -28.60 2.84 -12.20
N PHE A 126 -27.56 3.66 -12.27
CA PHE A 126 -26.15 3.21 -12.28
C PHE A 126 -25.80 2.41 -11.01
N ARG A 127 -26.17 2.94 -9.82
CA ARG A 127 -25.93 2.24 -8.55
C ARG A 127 -26.72 0.95 -8.43
N ALA A 128 -27.97 0.93 -8.92
CA ALA A 128 -28.79 -0.27 -8.97
C ALA A 128 -28.19 -1.33 -9.90
N ALA A 129 -27.74 -0.94 -11.10
CA ALA A 129 -27.05 -1.82 -12.04
C ALA A 129 -25.76 -2.43 -11.45
N ILE A 130 -24.91 -1.62 -10.79
CA ILE A 130 -23.72 -2.11 -10.07
C ILE A 130 -24.11 -3.13 -8.99
N SER A 131 -25.16 -2.85 -8.22
CA SER A 131 -25.61 -3.75 -7.15
C SER A 131 -26.14 -5.08 -7.68
N SER A 132 -26.92 -5.05 -8.78
CA SER A 132 -27.40 -6.25 -9.47
C SER A 132 -26.25 -7.07 -10.02
N ALA A 133 -25.33 -6.47 -10.76
CA ALA A 133 -24.15 -7.13 -11.30
C ALA A 133 -23.27 -7.78 -10.22
N LYS A 134 -23.10 -7.12 -9.06
CA LYS A 134 -22.42 -7.71 -7.88
C LYS A 134 -23.16 -8.93 -7.32
N ALA A 135 -24.47 -8.93 -7.32
CA ALA A 135 -25.25 -10.06 -6.87
C ALA A 135 -25.12 -11.25 -7.83
N ASP A 136 -25.19 -10.99 -9.14
CA ASP A 136 -25.11 -11.97 -10.20
C ASP A 136 -23.71 -12.60 -10.31
N GLN A 137 -22.66 -11.84 -10.00
CA GLN A 137 -21.27 -12.33 -9.97
C GLN A 137 -21.07 -13.54 -9.04
N LYS A 138 -21.92 -13.70 -8.03
CA LYS A 138 -21.84 -14.84 -7.09
C LYS A 138 -22.36 -16.15 -7.71
N SER A 139 -23.22 -16.06 -8.72
CA SER A 139 -23.91 -17.20 -9.34
C SER A 139 -23.54 -17.41 -10.81
N SER A 140 -22.91 -16.42 -11.45
CA SER A 140 -22.48 -16.48 -12.85
C SER A 140 -20.98 -16.68 -13.00
N SER A 141 -20.57 -17.31 -14.09
CA SER A 141 -19.17 -17.38 -14.53
C SER A 141 -18.76 -16.21 -15.42
N ASP A 142 -19.68 -15.34 -15.79
CA ASP A 142 -19.43 -14.21 -16.68
C ASP A 142 -18.60 -13.12 -15.99
N GLY A 143 -17.87 -12.34 -16.79
CA GLY A 143 -17.08 -11.23 -16.29
C GLY A 143 -17.97 -10.10 -15.77
N PHE A 144 -17.51 -9.39 -14.73
CA PHE A 144 -18.28 -8.31 -14.09
C PHE A 144 -18.78 -7.26 -15.09
N ILE A 145 -17.96 -6.87 -16.09
CA ILE A 145 -18.37 -5.83 -17.07
C ILE A 145 -19.57 -6.33 -17.92
N THR A 146 -19.58 -7.62 -18.29
CA THR A 146 -20.71 -8.23 -19.02
C THR A 146 -21.98 -8.26 -18.15
N LEU A 147 -21.85 -8.63 -16.87
CA LEU A 147 -22.96 -8.61 -15.93
C LEU A 147 -23.49 -7.19 -15.69
N PHE A 148 -22.58 -6.21 -15.62
CA PHE A 148 -22.96 -4.80 -15.50
C PHE A 148 -23.69 -4.30 -16.75
N ALA A 149 -23.24 -4.68 -17.96
CA ALA A 149 -23.90 -4.32 -19.21
C ALA A 149 -25.35 -4.85 -19.26
N ASN A 150 -25.54 -6.11 -18.88
CA ASN A 150 -26.86 -6.72 -18.81
C ASN A 150 -27.75 -6.02 -17.77
N ALA A 151 -27.22 -5.83 -16.56
CA ALA A 151 -27.96 -5.16 -15.48
C ALA A 151 -28.29 -3.70 -15.83
N TRP A 152 -27.42 -2.99 -16.54
CA TRP A 152 -27.68 -1.66 -17.04
C TRP A 152 -28.82 -1.65 -18.06
N SER A 153 -28.74 -2.53 -19.07
CA SER A 153 -29.77 -2.70 -20.08
C SER A 153 -31.14 -2.98 -19.45
N ASP A 154 -31.20 -3.84 -18.43
CA ASP A 154 -32.42 -4.15 -17.70
C ASP A 154 -32.97 -2.94 -16.93
N GLN A 155 -32.08 -2.15 -16.30
CA GLN A 155 -32.49 -0.96 -15.53
C GLN A 155 -33.08 0.15 -16.41
N VAL A 156 -32.52 0.37 -17.61
CA VAL A 156 -32.98 1.41 -18.51
C VAL A 156 -34.12 0.95 -19.43
N SER A 157 -34.37 -0.36 -19.50
CA SER A 157 -35.44 -0.94 -20.30
C SER A 157 -36.82 -0.48 -19.82
N GLY A 158 -37.58 0.12 -20.71
CA GLY A 158 -38.92 0.62 -20.40
C GLY A 158 -38.98 2.04 -19.85
N GLN A 159 -37.86 2.73 -19.68
CA GLN A 159 -37.84 4.15 -19.33
C GLN A 159 -38.06 5.01 -20.57
N GLU A 160 -38.91 6.06 -20.46
CA GLU A 160 -39.18 6.97 -21.59
C GLU A 160 -37.95 7.81 -21.98
N ASN A 161 -37.12 8.19 -21.01
CA ASN A 161 -35.89 9.00 -21.23
C ASN A 161 -34.77 8.52 -20.28
N PRO A 162 -34.12 7.39 -20.58
CA PRO A 162 -33.03 6.89 -19.75
C PRO A 162 -31.81 7.82 -19.83
N THR A 163 -31.10 7.96 -18.72
CA THR A 163 -29.80 8.66 -18.72
C THR A 163 -28.77 7.77 -19.44
N PRO A 164 -28.18 8.21 -20.56
CA PRO A 164 -27.19 7.37 -21.26
C PRO A 164 -25.90 7.28 -20.44
N LEU A 165 -25.17 6.15 -20.55
CA LEU A 165 -23.93 5.89 -19.81
C LEU A 165 -22.88 6.98 -20.01
N TRP A 166 -22.76 7.54 -21.20
CA TRP A 166 -21.77 8.58 -21.45
C TRP A 166 -21.90 9.78 -20.51
N ARG A 167 -23.11 10.16 -20.08
CA ARG A 167 -23.31 11.26 -19.12
C ARG A 167 -22.82 10.94 -17.72
N ILE A 168 -22.73 9.66 -17.39
CA ILE A 168 -22.26 9.18 -16.09
C ILE A 168 -20.72 9.17 -16.05
N PHE A 169 -20.07 8.82 -17.16
CA PHE A 169 -18.61 8.66 -17.24
C PHE A 169 -17.89 9.88 -17.82
N HIS A 170 -18.56 10.70 -18.67
CA HIS A 170 -17.93 11.87 -19.27
C HIS A 170 -17.77 13.00 -18.25
N ASN A 171 -16.53 13.29 -17.89
CA ASN A 171 -16.16 14.42 -17.04
C ASN A 171 -14.94 15.16 -17.65
N MET A 172 -14.58 16.32 -17.09
CA MET A 172 -13.50 17.16 -17.61
C MET A 172 -12.14 16.43 -17.65
N GLU A 173 -11.88 15.55 -16.69
CA GLU A 173 -10.63 14.80 -16.55
C GLU A 173 -10.56 13.59 -17.50
N GLN A 174 -11.70 13.02 -17.87
CA GLN A 174 -11.80 11.77 -18.64
C GLN A 174 -12.50 11.94 -19.98
N LYS A 175 -12.62 13.17 -20.49
CA LYS A 175 -13.30 13.49 -21.75
C LYS A 175 -12.71 12.76 -22.96
N ASP A 176 -11.40 12.51 -22.94
CA ASP A 176 -10.69 11.83 -24.02
C ASP A 176 -10.90 10.30 -23.95
N LEU A 177 -11.10 9.74 -22.76
CA LEU A 177 -11.38 8.33 -22.54
C LEU A 177 -12.86 8.01 -22.81
N PHE A 178 -13.78 8.86 -22.33
CA PHE A 178 -15.22 8.71 -22.50
C PHE A 178 -15.78 9.89 -23.33
N PRO A 179 -15.80 9.78 -24.66
CA PRO A 179 -16.28 10.86 -25.52
C PRO A 179 -17.77 11.19 -25.26
N ALA A 180 -18.12 12.46 -25.42
CA ALA A 180 -19.51 12.88 -25.32
C ALA A 180 -20.35 12.26 -26.45
N LYS A 181 -21.58 11.85 -26.13
CA LYS A 181 -22.55 11.21 -27.05
C LYS A 181 -22.17 9.81 -27.55
N SER A 182 -21.19 9.14 -26.92
CA SER A 182 -20.94 7.72 -27.17
C SER A 182 -22.19 6.88 -26.84
N THR A 183 -22.34 5.77 -27.55
CA THR A 183 -23.40 4.79 -27.22
C THR A 183 -23.07 4.04 -25.92
N ASP A 184 -24.07 3.40 -25.33
CA ASP A 184 -23.85 2.61 -24.11
C ASP A 184 -22.92 1.42 -24.39
N GLU A 185 -22.99 0.83 -25.60
CA GLU A 185 -22.09 -0.26 -26.02
C GLU A 185 -20.63 0.22 -26.12
N GLU A 186 -20.39 1.41 -26.70
CA GLU A 186 -19.03 1.99 -26.78
C GLU A 186 -18.46 2.25 -25.37
N ILE A 187 -19.28 2.75 -24.45
CA ILE A 187 -18.84 2.95 -23.05
C ILE A 187 -18.52 1.60 -22.39
N ILE A 188 -19.30 0.57 -22.62
CA ILE A 188 -19.04 -0.77 -22.07
C ILE A 188 -17.76 -1.37 -22.64
N GLU A 189 -17.46 -1.18 -23.95
CA GLU A 189 -16.18 -1.60 -24.53
C GLU A 189 -14.98 -0.87 -23.89
N ILE A 190 -15.11 0.42 -23.68
CA ILE A 190 -14.07 1.21 -22.98
C ILE A 190 -13.88 0.67 -21.54
N LEU A 191 -14.97 0.43 -20.81
CA LEU A 191 -14.90 -0.14 -19.46
C LEU A 191 -14.25 -1.53 -19.45
N ALA A 192 -14.48 -2.36 -20.45
CA ALA A 192 -13.85 -3.67 -20.57
C ALA A 192 -12.32 -3.52 -20.82
N SER A 193 -11.91 -2.60 -21.67
CA SER A 193 -10.51 -2.29 -21.93
C SER A 193 -9.79 -1.76 -20.67
N GLU A 194 -10.43 -0.84 -19.94
CA GLU A 194 -9.91 -0.30 -18.69
C GLU A 194 -9.80 -1.38 -17.60
N ALA A 195 -10.79 -2.28 -17.53
CA ALA A 195 -10.75 -3.41 -16.61
C ALA A 195 -9.57 -4.34 -16.90
N GLU A 196 -9.31 -4.64 -18.17
CA GLU A 196 -8.16 -5.46 -18.58
C GLU A 196 -6.82 -4.75 -18.25
N THR A 197 -6.74 -3.46 -18.52
CA THR A 197 -5.58 -2.63 -18.18
C THR A 197 -5.32 -2.62 -16.67
N ALA A 198 -6.36 -2.47 -15.85
CA ALA A 198 -6.26 -2.50 -14.40
C ALA A 198 -5.78 -3.87 -13.89
N ILE A 199 -6.26 -4.97 -14.47
CA ILE A 199 -5.83 -6.34 -14.13
C ILE A 199 -4.35 -6.53 -14.50
N ASN A 200 -3.92 -6.09 -15.69
CA ASN A 200 -2.52 -6.17 -16.13
C ASN A 200 -1.60 -5.36 -15.22
N ASN A 201 -1.99 -4.15 -14.87
CA ASN A 201 -1.24 -3.30 -13.94
C ASN A 201 -1.14 -3.92 -12.56
N THR A 202 -2.23 -4.51 -12.06
CA THR A 202 -2.26 -5.20 -10.77
C THR A 202 -1.34 -6.43 -10.79
N GLU A 203 -1.33 -7.22 -11.85
CA GLU A 203 -0.39 -8.33 -12.02
C GLU A 203 1.06 -7.86 -11.94
N ASN A 204 1.41 -6.78 -12.65
CA ASN A 204 2.76 -6.21 -12.63
C ASN A 204 3.16 -5.71 -11.23
N ILE A 205 2.25 -5.06 -10.51
CA ILE A 205 2.47 -4.62 -9.13
C ILE A 205 2.70 -5.83 -8.21
N ILE A 206 1.89 -6.87 -8.34
CA ILE A 206 2.03 -8.10 -7.55
C ILE A 206 3.38 -8.76 -7.83
N ARG A 207 3.81 -8.86 -9.09
CA ARG A 207 5.14 -9.39 -9.46
C ARG A 207 6.26 -8.62 -8.78
N LYS A 208 6.26 -7.29 -8.86
CA LYS A 208 7.26 -6.43 -8.20
C LYS A 208 7.28 -6.63 -6.67
N ARG A 209 6.12 -6.78 -6.04
CA ARG A 209 6.03 -7.04 -4.59
C ARG A 209 6.58 -8.42 -4.20
N ILE A 210 6.32 -9.42 -5.02
CA ILE A 210 6.82 -10.78 -4.81
C ILE A 210 8.35 -10.83 -4.96
N ASP A 211 8.91 -10.10 -5.92
CA ASP A 211 10.36 -10.01 -6.09
C ASP A 211 11.04 -9.46 -4.83
N GLN A 212 10.40 -8.50 -4.15
CA GLN A 212 10.87 -7.96 -2.87
C GLN A 212 10.79 -8.95 -1.70
N LEU A 213 9.91 -9.97 -1.80
CA LEU A 213 9.84 -11.06 -0.80
C LEU A 213 11.01 -12.05 -0.91
N GLY A 214 11.77 -12.01 -2.01
CA GLY A 214 12.89 -12.90 -2.26
C GLY A 214 12.49 -14.38 -2.44
N VAL A 215 11.25 -14.63 -2.88
CA VAL A 215 10.76 -15.97 -3.16
C VAL A 215 11.39 -16.48 -4.46
N ALA A 216 11.99 -17.64 -4.41
CA ALA A 216 12.54 -18.27 -5.61
C ALA A 216 11.37 -18.83 -6.45
N GLN A 217 11.29 -18.38 -7.71
CA GLN A 217 10.36 -18.89 -8.73
C GLN A 217 8.87 -18.84 -8.30
N PRO A 218 8.34 -17.63 -8.03
CA PRO A 218 6.92 -17.49 -7.80
C PRO A 218 6.13 -17.74 -9.07
N ASN A 219 4.94 -18.31 -8.94
CA ASN A 219 4.00 -18.44 -10.05
C ASN A 219 2.90 -17.38 -9.91
N VAL A 220 2.70 -16.56 -10.94
CA VAL A 220 1.66 -15.55 -10.98
C VAL A 220 0.89 -15.73 -12.27
N GLN A 221 -0.40 -16.07 -12.18
CA GLN A 221 -1.26 -16.36 -13.32
C GLN A 221 -2.55 -15.57 -13.22
N LYS A 222 -2.93 -14.91 -14.32
CA LYS A 222 -4.28 -14.36 -14.47
C LYS A 222 -5.28 -15.49 -14.65
N LEU A 223 -6.34 -15.42 -13.87
CA LEU A 223 -7.52 -16.26 -14.00
C LEU A 223 -8.65 -15.44 -14.59
N GLN A 224 -9.77 -16.10 -14.90
CA GLN A 224 -10.98 -15.40 -15.33
C GLN A 224 -11.54 -14.49 -14.23
N ASN A 225 -12.33 -13.51 -14.61
CA ASN A 225 -13.08 -12.60 -13.73
C ASN A 225 -12.19 -11.73 -12.84
N GLY A 226 -11.06 -11.23 -13.36
CA GLY A 226 -10.19 -10.29 -12.64
C GLY A 226 -9.43 -10.92 -11.48
N ARG A 227 -9.35 -12.25 -11.41
CA ARG A 227 -8.59 -12.96 -10.39
C ARG A 227 -7.15 -13.22 -10.82
N ILE A 228 -6.24 -13.20 -9.87
CA ILE A 228 -4.83 -13.46 -10.05
C ILE A 228 -4.41 -14.52 -9.03
N LEU A 229 -4.00 -15.68 -9.52
CA LEU A 229 -3.40 -16.73 -8.70
C LEU A 229 -1.94 -16.40 -8.44
N VAL A 230 -1.55 -16.45 -7.18
CA VAL A 230 -0.18 -16.23 -6.72
C VAL A 230 0.27 -17.44 -5.90
N GLU A 231 1.30 -18.11 -6.36
CA GLU A 231 1.90 -19.23 -5.65
C GLU A 231 3.35 -18.87 -5.26
N LEU A 232 3.62 -19.00 -3.98
CA LEU A 232 4.90 -18.64 -3.36
C LEU A 232 5.54 -19.89 -2.71
N PRO A 233 6.27 -20.71 -3.51
CA PRO A 233 6.93 -21.89 -2.97
C PRO A 233 8.02 -21.54 -1.96
N GLY A 234 8.08 -22.27 -0.85
CA GLY A 234 9.14 -22.15 0.13
C GLY A 234 9.08 -20.90 1.02
N ILE A 235 8.04 -20.07 0.95
CA ILE A 235 7.89 -18.92 1.83
C ILE A 235 7.67 -19.38 3.27
N LYS A 236 8.46 -18.87 4.20
CA LYS A 236 8.37 -19.21 5.63
C LYS A 236 7.35 -18.34 6.35
N ASP A 237 7.39 -17.03 6.15
CA ASP A 237 6.48 -16.05 6.76
C ASP A 237 5.29 -15.77 5.85
N ARG A 238 4.24 -16.59 6.00
CA ARG A 238 3.00 -16.49 5.22
C ARG A 238 2.19 -15.23 5.57
N GLU A 239 2.21 -14.81 6.84
CA GLU A 239 1.44 -13.65 7.29
C GLU A 239 2.04 -12.34 6.77
N ARG A 240 3.36 -12.21 6.79
CA ARG A 240 4.07 -11.07 6.18
C ARG A 240 3.79 -10.98 4.68
N ALA A 241 3.88 -12.12 3.96
CA ALA A 241 3.56 -12.18 2.55
C ALA A 241 2.11 -11.77 2.26
N ARG A 242 1.16 -12.31 3.03
CA ARG A 242 -0.25 -11.96 2.90
C ARG A 242 -0.51 -10.47 3.13
N LYS A 243 0.10 -9.91 4.18
CA LYS A 243 0.00 -8.48 4.49
C LYS A 243 0.57 -7.62 3.35
N GLN A 244 1.72 -8.00 2.81
CA GLN A 244 2.37 -7.28 1.71
C GLN A 244 1.60 -7.36 0.39
N LEU A 245 1.03 -8.53 0.07
CA LEU A 245 0.19 -8.71 -1.12
C LEU A 245 -1.16 -7.98 -1.00
N LYS A 246 -1.76 -7.98 0.18
CA LYS A 246 -3.04 -7.30 0.45
C LYS A 246 -2.93 -5.80 0.67
N SER A 247 -1.71 -5.29 0.92
CA SER A 247 -1.56 -3.86 1.17
C SER A 247 -1.94 -3.06 -0.08
N THR A 248 -3.09 -2.43 -0.01
CA THR A 248 -3.54 -1.42 -0.96
C THR A 248 -3.35 -0.08 -0.28
N ALA A 249 -2.38 0.69 -0.72
CA ALA A 249 -2.22 2.06 -0.29
C ALA A 249 -2.12 2.91 -1.55
N ASN A 250 -2.97 3.91 -1.66
CA ASN A 250 -2.76 4.98 -2.60
C ASN A 250 -1.67 5.89 -2.02
N LEU A 251 -0.64 6.14 -2.80
CA LEU A 251 0.32 7.17 -2.47
C LEU A 251 -0.24 8.49 -2.97
N GLU A 252 -0.38 9.43 -2.06
CA GLU A 252 -0.92 10.75 -2.31
C GLU A 252 0.03 11.81 -1.77
N PHE A 253 0.22 12.88 -2.54
CA PHE A 253 1.03 14.02 -2.13
C PHE A 253 0.11 15.21 -1.93
N TRP A 254 0.12 15.73 -0.70
CA TRP A 254 -0.70 16.84 -0.29
C TRP A 254 0.17 18.04 0.10
N PRO A 255 -0.11 19.25 -0.37
CA PRO A 255 0.53 20.44 0.16
C PRO A 255 0.12 20.62 1.63
N THR A 256 1.03 21.10 2.44
CA THR A 256 0.78 21.34 3.86
C THR A 256 0.86 22.83 4.18
N TYR A 257 0.13 23.23 5.21
CA TYR A 257 0.36 24.49 5.88
C TYR A 257 1.64 24.41 6.72
N PHE A 258 2.33 25.51 6.83
CA PHE A 258 3.34 25.64 7.88
C PHE A 258 2.67 25.87 9.24
N ASN A 259 3.30 25.39 10.30
CA ASN A 259 2.76 25.55 11.66
C ASN A 259 2.51 27.02 12.04
N ASP A 260 3.39 27.95 11.66
CA ASP A 260 3.25 29.38 11.91
C ASP A 260 1.99 29.99 11.26
N GLU A 261 1.47 29.40 10.18
CA GLU A 261 0.21 29.83 9.52
C GLU A 261 -1.05 29.39 10.28
N ILE A 262 -0.95 28.36 11.13
CA ILE A 262 -2.09 27.76 11.82
C ILE A 262 -2.10 28.04 13.32
N LEU A 263 -0.93 28.27 13.94
CA LEU A 263 -0.78 28.36 15.39
C LEU A 263 -1.72 29.40 16.05
N SER A 264 -1.86 30.60 15.49
CA SER A 264 -2.79 31.61 16.01
C SER A 264 -4.23 31.07 16.05
N ARG A 265 -4.64 30.36 15.02
CA ARG A 265 -5.97 29.77 14.89
C ARG A 265 -6.20 28.62 15.85
N ILE A 266 -5.15 27.86 16.18
CA ILE A 266 -5.21 26.81 17.23
C ILE A 266 -5.49 27.46 18.60
N TYR A 267 -4.84 28.58 18.91
CA TYR A 267 -5.07 29.29 20.17
C TYR A 267 -6.47 29.91 20.20
N GLU A 268 -6.92 30.51 19.10
CA GLU A 268 -8.29 31.07 18.99
C GLU A 268 -9.34 29.95 19.14
N ALA A 269 -9.17 28.83 18.47
CA ALA A 269 -10.06 27.66 18.58
C ALA A 269 -10.08 27.09 20.01
N ASN A 270 -8.91 27.03 20.66
CA ASN A 270 -8.82 26.61 22.06
C ASN A 270 -9.64 27.52 22.98
N ALA A 271 -9.48 28.85 22.83
CA ALA A 271 -10.20 29.83 23.63
C ALA A 271 -11.71 29.79 23.36
N ALA A 272 -12.12 29.67 22.09
CA ALA A 272 -13.53 29.58 21.71
C ALA A 272 -14.23 28.36 22.30
N VAL A 273 -13.58 27.18 22.24
CA VAL A 273 -14.15 25.95 22.84
C VAL A 273 -14.14 26.03 24.36
N GLY A 274 -13.08 26.58 24.95
CA GLY A 274 -13.02 26.84 26.40
C GLY A 274 -14.17 27.70 26.89
N ALA A 275 -14.49 28.78 26.17
CA ALA A 275 -15.59 29.67 26.49
C ALA A 275 -17.00 29.01 26.36
N VAL A 276 -17.15 28.04 25.46
CA VAL A 276 -18.39 27.26 25.33
C VAL A 276 -18.54 26.27 26.49
N TYR A 277 -17.48 25.61 26.90
CA TYR A 277 -17.55 24.59 27.93
C TYR A 277 -17.52 25.13 29.35
N TYR A 278 -16.86 26.28 29.58
CA TYR A 278 -16.63 26.88 30.88
C TYR A 278 -16.76 28.40 30.80
N PRO A 279 -17.94 28.92 30.50
CA PRO A 279 -18.16 30.37 30.28
C PRO A 279 -17.78 31.22 31.49
N GLU A 280 -17.80 30.64 32.70
CA GLU A 280 -17.41 31.31 33.95
C GLU A 280 -15.91 31.65 34.02
N LEU A 281 -15.09 31.04 33.19
CA LEU A 281 -13.65 31.35 33.09
C LEU A 281 -13.31 32.36 32.00
N PHE A 282 -14.34 32.91 31.34
CA PHE A 282 -14.20 33.87 30.25
C PHE A 282 -15.18 35.04 30.50
N GLY A 283 -14.88 36.22 30.05
CA GLY A 283 -15.69 37.43 30.23
C GLY A 283 -15.08 38.42 31.24
N ASP A 284 -15.80 39.52 31.50
CA ASP A 284 -15.30 40.66 32.28
C ASP A 284 -15.11 40.30 33.78
N ASP A 285 -15.89 39.37 34.31
CA ASP A 285 -15.84 38.92 35.72
C ASP A 285 -14.98 37.65 35.90
N ALA A 286 -14.29 37.18 34.86
CA ALA A 286 -13.49 35.99 34.93
C ALA A 286 -12.27 36.18 35.84
N PRO A 287 -11.85 35.13 36.60
CA PRO A 287 -10.63 35.22 37.41
C PRO A 287 -9.40 35.47 36.55
N ALA A 288 -8.46 36.30 37.06
CA ALA A 288 -7.22 36.56 36.35
C ALA A 288 -6.44 35.27 36.16
N ASP A 289 -5.76 35.11 35.00
CA ASP A 289 -5.00 33.90 34.65
C ASP A 289 -3.96 33.51 35.72
N SER A 290 -3.39 34.48 36.43
CA SER A 290 -2.44 34.28 37.51
C SER A 290 -3.06 33.69 38.80
N THR A 291 -4.39 33.70 38.91
CA THR A 291 -5.12 33.21 40.12
C THR A 291 -5.78 31.86 39.88
N LEU A 292 -5.76 31.35 38.64
CA LEU A 292 -6.37 30.06 38.29
C LEU A 292 -5.62 28.89 38.93
N THR A 293 -6.38 27.95 39.48
CA THR A 293 -5.83 26.67 39.87
C THR A 293 -5.38 25.87 38.62
N PRO A 294 -4.47 24.90 38.77
CA PRO A 294 -4.04 24.05 37.62
C PRO A 294 -5.20 23.32 36.93
N GLU A 295 -6.28 23.03 37.63
CA GLU A 295 -7.49 22.43 37.07
C GLU A 295 -8.29 23.45 36.25
N GLU A 296 -8.51 24.64 36.78
CA GLU A 296 -9.18 25.72 36.03
C GLU A 296 -8.39 26.15 34.82
N GLY A 297 -7.04 26.20 34.91
CA GLY A 297 -6.18 26.44 33.77
C GLY A 297 -6.34 25.41 32.64
N ARG A 298 -6.52 24.13 32.99
CA ARG A 298 -6.82 23.06 32.01
C ARG A 298 -8.23 23.19 31.44
N LYS A 299 -9.21 23.57 32.24
CA LYS A 299 -10.59 23.83 31.77
C LYS A 299 -10.65 25.04 30.83
N LYS A 300 -9.91 26.09 31.14
CA LYS A 300 -9.80 27.28 30.28
C LYS A 300 -9.12 26.96 28.94
N ASN A 301 -8.20 26.00 28.93
CA ASN A 301 -7.42 25.60 27.76
C ASN A 301 -7.62 24.11 27.42
N PRO A 302 -8.81 23.68 27.04
CA PRO A 302 -9.14 22.26 26.88
C PRO A 302 -8.32 21.57 25.80
N LEU A 303 -8.02 22.26 24.70
CA LEU A 303 -7.15 21.76 23.63
C LEU A 303 -5.68 21.66 24.09
N LEU A 304 -5.13 22.77 24.60
CA LEU A 304 -3.73 22.87 24.98
C LEU A 304 -3.38 22.01 26.21
N ALA A 305 -4.36 21.59 27.01
CA ALA A 305 -4.14 20.64 28.09
C ALA A 305 -3.71 19.24 27.59
N LYS A 306 -3.99 18.89 26.33
CA LYS A 306 -3.75 17.57 25.72
C LYS A 306 -2.97 17.64 24.41
N PHE A 307 -2.85 18.80 23.82
CA PHE A 307 -2.17 19.08 22.58
C PHE A 307 -1.04 20.06 22.80
N GLN A 308 0.17 19.70 22.40
CA GLN A 308 1.35 20.52 22.47
C GLN A 308 1.66 21.08 21.07
N PRO A 309 1.46 22.39 20.83
CA PRO A 309 1.83 23.03 19.57
C PRO A 309 3.35 22.99 19.32
N GLU A 310 3.76 22.85 18.06
CA GLU A 310 5.15 22.95 17.65
C GLU A 310 5.56 24.41 17.52
N LEU A 311 6.39 24.89 18.43
CA LEU A 311 6.84 26.29 18.51
C LEU A 311 8.31 26.50 18.08
N GLY A 312 9.07 25.40 18.08
CA GLY A 312 10.54 25.50 17.94
C GLY A 312 11.03 25.54 16.51
N ARG A 313 10.26 25.01 15.55
CA ARG A 313 10.74 24.82 14.17
C ARG A 313 9.61 25.06 13.18
N ARG A 314 9.85 25.94 12.21
CA ARG A 314 8.93 26.11 11.09
C ARG A 314 8.89 24.86 10.25
N GLY A 315 7.71 24.27 10.08
CA GLY A 315 7.52 23.01 9.36
C GLY A 315 6.06 22.66 9.20
N ALA A 316 5.81 21.46 8.64
CA ALA A 316 4.47 20.95 8.38
C ALA A 316 3.77 20.39 9.64
N ILE A 317 4.51 20.14 10.72
CA ILE A 317 3.97 19.63 11.98
C ILE A 317 3.37 20.79 12.76
N VAL A 318 2.06 20.68 13.04
CA VAL A 318 1.31 21.70 13.81
C VAL A 318 1.53 21.51 15.31
N GLY A 319 1.67 20.27 15.75
CA GLY A 319 1.92 19.93 17.16
C GLY A 319 1.80 18.44 17.42
N TYR A 320 1.74 18.08 18.68
CA TYR A 320 1.82 16.71 19.15
C TYR A 320 0.74 16.40 20.20
N ALA A 321 0.31 15.14 20.28
CA ALA A 321 -0.49 14.63 21.38
C ALA A 321 -0.18 13.16 21.66
N GLN A 322 -0.53 12.71 22.86
CA GLN A 322 -0.51 11.29 23.22
C GLN A 322 -1.55 10.52 22.41
N ALA A 323 -1.26 9.28 22.02
CA ALA A 323 -2.19 8.43 21.28
C ALA A 323 -3.58 8.32 21.96
N THR A 324 -3.61 8.29 23.28
CA THR A 324 -4.83 8.26 24.11
C THR A 324 -5.66 9.52 24.00
N ASP A 325 -5.04 10.66 23.74
CA ASP A 325 -5.69 11.97 23.75
C ASP A 325 -6.15 12.41 22.35
N THR A 326 -5.67 11.74 21.29
CA THR A 326 -5.97 12.12 19.90
C THR A 326 -7.46 12.18 19.59
N SER A 327 -8.28 11.30 20.18
CA SER A 327 -9.73 11.29 19.99
C SER A 327 -10.39 12.53 20.59
N GLU A 328 -9.96 12.95 21.79
CA GLU A 328 -10.51 14.13 22.45
C GLU A 328 -10.02 15.41 21.78
N VAL A 329 -8.74 15.48 21.40
CA VAL A 329 -8.19 16.56 20.58
C VAL A 329 -9.00 16.72 19.29
N ASN A 330 -9.29 15.61 18.58
CA ASN A 330 -10.13 15.66 17.39
C ASN A 330 -11.55 16.18 17.68
N SER A 331 -12.14 15.79 18.80
CA SER A 331 -13.47 16.28 19.21
C SER A 331 -13.47 17.78 19.41
N ILE A 332 -12.43 18.32 20.05
CA ILE A 332 -12.27 19.76 20.27
C ILE A 332 -12.02 20.51 18.94
N LEU A 333 -11.11 20.01 18.11
CA LEU A 333 -10.79 20.63 16.82
C LEU A 333 -11.96 20.60 15.83
N ASN A 334 -12.84 19.59 15.93
CA ASN A 334 -14.04 19.47 15.12
C ASN A 334 -15.26 20.17 15.71
N HIS A 335 -15.16 20.75 16.91
CA HIS A 335 -16.24 21.51 17.53
C HIS A 335 -16.65 22.71 16.64
N PRO A 336 -17.95 23.02 16.48
CA PRO A 336 -18.38 24.15 15.64
C PRO A 336 -17.66 25.45 15.96
N ALA A 337 -17.53 25.82 17.24
CA ALA A 337 -16.82 27.00 17.67
C ALA A 337 -15.32 27.02 17.29
N ALA A 338 -14.66 25.86 17.24
CA ALA A 338 -13.27 25.75 16.77
C ALA A 338 -13.19 25.90 15.25
N LYS A 339 -14.11 25.28 14.51
CA LYS A 339 -14.11 25.28 13.04
C LYS A 339 -14.26 26.67 12.42
N GLU A 340 -14.93 27.59 13.11
CA GLU A 340 -15.07 28.98 12.64
C GLU A 340 -13.72 29.71 12.53
N HIS A 341 -12.72 29.27 13.28
CA HIS A 341 -11.37 29.85 13.25
C HIS A 341 -10.46 29.22 12.19
N PHE A 342 -10.82 28.06 11.63
CA PHE A 342 -10.03 27.37 10.63
C PHE A 342 -10.44 27.76 9.21
N LYS A 343 -9.49 27.72 8.27
CA LYS A 343 -9.79 27.87 6.86
C LYS A 343 -10.59 26.66 6.36
N ALA A 344 -11.45 26.86 5.38
CA ALA A 344 -12.28 25.80 4.81
C ALA A 344 -11.48 24.67 4.15
N ASP A 345 -10.32 24.98 3.61
CA ASP A 345 -9.38 24.06 2.96
C ASP A 345 -8.39 23.40 3.93
N LEU A 346 -8.44 23.74 5.23
CA LEU A 346 -7.59 23.11 6.24
C LEU A 346 -8.16 21.78 6.70
N LYS A 347 -7.39 20.73 6.48
CA LYS A 347 -7.65 19.37 6.99
C LYS A 347 -6.56 18.93 7.95
N LEU A 348 -6.92 18.69 9.20
CA LEU A 348 -5.99 18.26 10.23
C LEU A 348 -5.91 16.73 10.27
N MET A 349 -4.70 16.16 10.14
CA MET A 349 -4.49 14.72 10.10
C MET A 349 -3.32 14.28 10.97
N TRP A 350 -3.53 13.20 11.72
CA TRP A 350 -2.49 12.57 12.53
C TRP A 350 -1.57 11.68 11.71
N ALA A 351 -0.29 11.70 12.04
CA ALA A 351 0.65 10.70 11.56
C ALA A 351 0.21 9.30 12.01
N ALA A 352 0.26 8.32 11.10
CA ALA A 352 -0.08 6.94 11.42
C ALA A 352 0.93 6.27 12.37
N LYS A 353 2.19 6.74 12.35
CA LYS A 353 3.27 6.26 13.23
C LYS A 353 3.60 7.30 14.29
N PRO A 354 3.98 6.87 15.50
CA PRO A 354 4.49 7.78 16.50
C PRO A 354 5.82 8.41 16.06
N ILE A 355 6.20 9.52 16.67
CA ILE A 355 7.42 10.29 16.36
C ILE A 355 8.73 9.51 16.61
N ALA A 356 8.70 8.48 17.44
CA ALA A 356 9.80 7.56 17.69
C ALA A 356 9.27 6.17 17.98
N ALA A 357 10.05 5.12 17.71
CA ALA A 357 9.65 3.72 17.81
C ALA A 357 9.08 3.31 19.20
N ASN A 358 9.58 3.93 20.27
CA ASN A 358 9.14 3.66 21.65
C ASN A 358 8.27 4.77 22.23
N SER A 359 7.73 5.67 21.40
CA SER A 359 6.88 6.79 21.81
C SER A 359 5.41 6.43 21.62
N GLN A 360 4.54 7.06 22.42
CA GLN A 360 3.09 7.07 22.23
C GLN A 360 2.61 8.41 21.69
N ILE A 361 3.53 9.28 21.23
CA ILE A 361 3.24 10.63 20.78
C ILE A 361 3.11 10.63 19.26
N HIS A 362 2.01 11.19 18.76
CA HIS A 362 1.74 11.36 17.34
C HIS A 362 1.82 12.84 16.96
N ALA A 363 2.31 13.10 15.74
CA ALA A 363 2.35 14.43 15.16
C ALA A 363 1.05 14.73 14.39
N LEU A 364 0.56 15.96 14.51
CA LEU A 364 -0.58 16.49 13.76
C LEU A 364 -0.07 17.37 12.62
N TYR A 365 -0.61 17.15 11.42
CA TYR A 365 -0.29 17.90 10.20
C TYR A 365 -1.50 18.72 9.73
N GLY A 366 -1.24 19.90 9.21
CA GLY A 366 -2.24 20.72 8.53
C GLY A 366 -2.12 20.57 7.02
N ILE A 367 -3.06 19.88 6.39
CA ILE A 367 -3.11 19.62 4.96
C ILE A 367 -3.95 20.69 4.27
N LYS A 368 -3.50 21.18 3.11
CA LYS A 368 -4.28 22.05 2.22
C LYS A 368 -5.11 21.18 1.29
N ASP A 369 -6.41 21.08 1.56
CA ASP A 369 -7.36 20.38 0.70
C ASP A 369 -8.11 21.39 -0.17
N GLU A 370 -7.45 21.82 -1.24
CA GLU A 370 -8.01 22.78 -2.21
C GLU A 370 -8.96 22.11 -3.21
N SER A 371 -9.09 20.78 -3.15
CA SER A 371 -9.94 20.02 -4.06
C SER A 371 -11.37 19.96 -3.58
N GLU A 372 -12.33 20.27 -4.45
CA GLU A 372 -13.77 20.15 -4.14
C GLU A 372 -14.20 18.71 -3.78
N LYS A 373 -13.38 17.71 -4.10
CA LYS A 373 -13.69 16.27 -3.95
C LYS A 373 -12.75 15.51 -3.02
N GLY A 374 -11.82 16.18 -2.33
CA GLY A 374 -10.86 15.55 -1.45
C GLY A 374 -9.85 14.65 -2.17
N LYS A 375 -9.54 14.95 -3.44
CA LYS A 375 -8.50 14.26 -4.22
C LYS A 375 -7.15 14.94 -4.01
N ALA A 376 -6.11 14.15 -3.84
CA ALA A 376 -4.75 14.66 -3.79
C ALA A 376 -4.35 15.31 -5.13
N PRO A 377 -3.66 16.46 -5.11
CA PRO A 377 -3.16 17.09 -6.33
C PRO A 377 -2.22 16.18 -7.12
N LEU A 378 -1.42 15.36 -6.44
CA LEU A 378 -0.53 14.38 -7.03
C LEU A 378 -0.73 13.02 -6.39
N SER A 379 -0.71 11.98 -7.20
CA SER A 379 -0.83 10.59 -6.76
C SER A 379 0.45 9.80 -7.08
N GLY A 380 0.52 8.57 -6.59
CA GLY A 380 1.62 7.66 -6.90
C GLY A 380 1.78 7.32 -8.39
N ASN A 381 0.81 7.66 -9.23
CA ASN A 381 0.91 7.49 -10.68
C ASN A 381 1.99 8.38 -11.30
N SER A 382 2.28 9.55 -10.69
CA SER A 382 3.34 10.47 -11.11
C SER A 382 4.74 10.00 -10.72
N ILE A 383 4.90 8.85 -10.06
CA ILE A 383 6.21 8.28 -9.70
C ILE A 383 6.70 7.35 -10.80
N VAL A 384 7.84 7.71 -11.39
CA VAL A 384 8.50 6.92 -12.45
C VAL A 384 9.47 5.89 -11.86
N ASP A 385 10.20 6.26 -10.80
CA ASP A 385 11.18 5.41 -10.14
C ASP A 385 11.21 5.66 -8.63
N SER A 386 11.47 4.61 -7.87
CA SER A 386 11.67 4.71 -6.42
C SER A 386 12.73 3.71 -5.97
N ARG A 387 13.68 4.16 -5.14
CA ARG A 387 14.77 3.34 -4.63
C ARG A 387 15.14 3.70 -3.20
N GLU A 388 15.65 2.70 -2.49
CA GLU A 388 16.30 2.92 -1.20
C GLU A 388 17.58 3.75 -1.40
N SER A 389 17.78 4.74 -0.55
CA SER A 389 18.94 5.61 -0.53
C SER A 389 19.29 5.94 0.92
N TYR A 390 20.44 6.59 1.13
CA TYR A 390 20.84 7.10 2.44
C TYR A 390 20.93 8.62 2.36
N ASP A 391 20.48 9.29 3.40
CA ASP A 391 20.65 10.72 3.51
C ASP A 391 22.09 11.09 3.97
N GLU A 392 22.35 12.39 4.13
CA GLU A 392 23.67 12.89 4.54
C GLU A 392 24.07 12.46 5.97
N ILE A 393 23.11 12.03 6.79
CA ILE A 393 23.30 11.60 8.18
C ILE A 393 23.45 10.07 8.25
N GLY A 394 23.15 9.35 7.15
CA GLY A 394 23.22 7.88 7.04
C GLY A 394 21.90 7.18 7.34
N ASP A 395 20.81 7.91 7.48
CA ASP A 395 19.48 7.32 7.66
C ASP A 395 18.94 6.78 6.33
N VAL A 396 18.23 5.67 6.40
CA VAL A 396 17.59 5.06 5.23
C VAL A 396 16.40 5.90 4.78
N VAL A 397 16.47 6.38 3.55
CA VAL A 397 15.42 7.17 2.92
C VAL A 397 14.96 6.54 1.61
N VAL A 398 13.76 6.90 1.15
CA VAL A 398 13.26 6.51 -0.16
C VAL A 398 13.44 7.68 -1.12
N SER A 399 14.34 7.51 -2.10
CA SER A 399 14.49 8.47 -3.20
C SER A 399 13.45 8.15 -4.27
N MET A 400 12.69 9.15 -4.69
CA MET A 400 11.66 9.03 -5.71
C MET A 400 11.90 9.99 -6.87
N THR A 401 11.67 9.53 -8.09
CA THR A 401 11.68 10.36 -9.29
C THR A 401 10.26 10.49 -9.81
N MET A 402 9.81 11.69 -10.08
CA MET A 402 8.50 11.99 -10.62
C MET A 402 8.57 12.31 -12.13
N ASP A 403 7.45 12.19 -12.83
CA ASP A 403 7.28 12.64 -14.20
C ASP A 403 7.12 14.16 -14.28
N GLY A 404 6.79 14.67 -15.49
CA GLY A 404 6.62 16.10 -15.72
C GLY A 404 5.40 16.74 -15.04
N GLU A 405 4.44 15.94 -14.55
CA GLU A 405 3.30 16.44 -13.78
C GLU A 405 3.65 16.54 -12.29
N GLY A 406 4.57 15.68 -11.82
CA GLY A 406 5.02 15.63 -10.44
C GLY A 406 6.21 16.53 -10.12
N ALA A 407 6.86 17.12 -11.14
CA ALA A 407 8.02 17.99 -10.99
C ALA A 407 7.62 19.46 -10.96
#